data_902780c4f2e0d05f55dad2a4f77f0689
#
_entry.id   902780c4f2e0d05f55dad2a4f77f0689
#
_cell.length_a   1.000
_cell.length_b   1.000
_cell.length_c   1.000
_cell.angle_alpha   90.00
_cell.angle_beta   90.00
_cell.angle_gamma   90.00
#
_symmetry.space_group_name_H-M   'P 1'
#
loop_
_entity.id
_entity.type
_entity.pdbx_description
1 polymer ?
#
loop_
_entity_poly.entity_id
_entity_poly.type
_entity_poly.pdbx_seq_one_letter_code
_entity_poly.pdbx_strand_id
1 'polypeptide(L)'
;AQNEMHGGQAIPAFDFYLAPYVRNSFIEEVKNLEELNGEDYSHLYRKELTDYLQQPLDGLTGEQRIIQHAVNKTVARVHQSMEAFIHNMNTIHSRGGNQVVFSSINYGTDTSAEGRCIIRELLKSTYQGVGNGETAIFPIQIWKKKRGVSYLPEDRNYDLYQLACKVTARRFFPNFLNLDATFNQSED
;
A
#
# COMPACT_ATOMS: atom_id res chain seq x y z
N ALA A 1 -10.02 -16.33 12.54
CA ALA A 1 -10.06 -17.78 12.24
C ALA A 1 -8.66 -18.36 12.06
N GLN A 2 -7.85 -17.93 11.06
CA GLN A 2 -6.52 -18.53 10.81
C GLN A 2 -5.54 -18.35 11.97
N ASN A 3 -5.52 -17.17 12.60
CA ASN A 3 -4.67 -16.94 13.75
C ASN A 3 -5.04 -17.79 14.96
N GLU A 4 -6.32 -18.09 15.13
CA GLU A 4 -6.82 -18.98 16.19
C GLU A 4 -6.43 -20.44 15.95
N MET A 5 -6.40 -20.86 14.67
CA MET A 5 -6.05 -22.24 14.28
C MET A 5 -4.55 -22.48 14.23
N HIS A 6 -3.77 -21.51 13.75
CA HIS A 6 -2.35 -21.68 13.42
C HIS A 6 -1.39 -20.77 14.22
N GLY A 7 -1.92 -19.92 15.08
CA GLY A 7 -1.11 -19.03 15.94
C GLY A 7 -0.52 -17.81 15.24
N GLY A 8 -0.73 -17.64 13.95
CA GLY A 8 -0.26 -16.50 13.17
C GLY A 8 -0.66 -16.59 11.71
N GLN A 9 -0.46 -15.51 10.98
CA GLN A 9 -0.71 -15.45 9.54
C GLN A 9 0.28 -14.52 8.84
N ALA A 10 0.61 -14.84 7.60
CA ALA A 10 1.50 -14.04 6.76
C ALA A 10 0.90 -13.80 5.37
N ILE A 11 1.11 -12.61 4.82
CA ILE A 11 0.73 -12.27 3.45
C ILE A 11 2.03 -11.99 2.67
N PRO A 12 2.43 -12.87 1.74
CA PRO A 12 3.76 -12.81 1.11
C PRO A 12 3.92 -11.73 0.04
N ALA A 13 2.81 -11.16 -0.48
CA ALA A 13 2.81 -10.15 -1.54
C ALA A 13 1.64 -9.18 -1.34
N PHE A 14 1.67 -8.46 -0.23
CA PHE A 14 0.59 -7.57 0.21
C PHE A 14 0.25 -6.48 -0.82
N ASP A 15 1.27 -5.86 -1.41
CA ASP A 15 1.15 -4.86 -2.47
C ASP A 15 0.46 -5.42 -3.72
N PHE A 16 0.90 -6.56 -4.18
CA PHE A 16 0.34 -7.23 -5.36
C PHE A 16 -1.13 -7.66 -5.15
N TYR A 17 -1.43 -8.27 -4.02
CA TYR A 17 -2.80 -8.73 -3.74
C TYR A 17 -3.80 -7.61 -3.54
N LEU A 18 -3.36 -6.44 -3.08
CA LEU A 18 -4.22 -5.28 -2.89
C LEU A 18 -4.24 -4.31 -4.08
N ALA A 19 -3.37 -4.49 -5.08
CA ALA A 19 -3.39 -3.65 -6.27
C ALA A 19 -4.77 -3.58 -6.97
N PRO A 20 -5.53 -4.67 -7.14
CA PRO A 20 -6.89 -4.62 -7.70
C PRO A 20 -7.85 -3.74 -6.89
N TYR A 21 -7.71 -3.67 -5.58
CA TYR A 21 -8.52 -2.78 -4.74
C TYR A 21 -8.34 -1.31 -5.11
N VAL A 22 -7.09 -0.89 -5.39
CA VAL A 22 -6.80 0.48 -5.80
C VAL A 22 -7.47 0.79 -7.14
N ARG A 23 -7.36 -0.13 -8.12
CA ARG A 23 -8.00 0.03 -9.43
C ARG A 23 -9.52 0.11 -9.30
N ASN A 24 -10.13 -0.76 -8.53
CA ASN A 24 -11.59 -0.74 -8.31
C ASN A 24 -12.03 0.56 -7.63
N SER A 25 -11.28 1.06 -6.65
CA SER A 25 -11.57 2.33 -6.01
C SER A 25 -11.48 3.51 -6.99
N PHE A 26 -10.50 3.50 -7.89
CA PHE A 26 -10.38 4.50 -8.95
C PHE A 26 -11.61 4.46 -9.89
N ILE A 27 -12.03 3.28 -10.33
CA ILE A 27 -13.20 3.10 -11.19
C ILE A 27 -14.47 3.62 -10.49
N GLU A 28 -14.65 3.32 -9.21
CA GLU A 28 -15.78 3.85 -8.43
C GLU A 28 -15.78 5.37 -8.38
N GLU A 29 -14.63 6.00 -8.18
CA GLU A 29 -14.56 7.47 -8.15
C GLU A 29 -14.84 8.08 -9.54
N VAL A 30 -14.42 7.42 -10.62
CA VAL A 30 -14.78 7.86 -11.98
C VAL A 30 -16.29 7.75 -12.21
N LYS A 31 -16.92 6.64 -11.77
CA LYS A 31 -18.38 6.48 -11.84
C LYS A 31 -19.15 7.53 -11.06
N ASN A 32 -18.68 7.88 -9.87
CA ASN A 32 -19.26 8.96 -9.08
C ASN A 32 -19.23 10.31 -9.84
N LEU A 33 -18.16 10.55 -10.60
CA LEU A 33 -18.03 11.75 -11.43
C LEU A 33 -18.92 11.69 -12.68
N GLU A 34 -19.12 10.51 -13.28
CA GLU A 34 -20.11 10.30 -14.35
C GLU A 34 -21.53 10.69 -13.90
N GLU A 35 -21.94 10.18 -12.74
CA GLU A 35 -23.25 10.49 -12.17
C GLU A 35 -23.40 11.99 -11.86
N LEU A 36 -22.35 12.60 -11.30
CA LEU A 36 -22.38 14.01 -10.91
C LEU A 36 -22.43 14.94 -12.13
N ASN A 37 -21.70 14.62 -13.18
CA ASN A 37 -21.56 15.48 -14.38
C ASN A 37 -22.59 15.14 -15.47
N GLY A 38 -23.22 13.97 -15.41
CA GLY A 38 -24.09 13.46 -16.47
C GLY A 38 -23.35 13.11 -17.76
N GLU A 39 -22.07 12.77 -17.68
CA GLU A 39 -21.19 12.44 -18.81
C GLU A 39 -20.64 11.03 -18.67
N ASP A 40 -20.29 10.41 -19.80
CA ASP A 40 -19.67 9.05 -19.83
C ASP A 40 -18.15 9.15 -19.83
N TYR A 41 -17.52 8.62 -18.80
CA TYR A 41 -16.07 8.51 -18.66
C TYR A 41 -15.59 7.04 -18.63
N SER A 42 -16.38 6.09 -19.11
CA SER A 42 -16.09 4.65 -19.06
C SER A 42 -14.78 4.26 -19.73
N HIS A 43 -14.32 5.05 -20.73
CA HIS A 43 -13.03 4.88 -21.38
C HIS A 43 -11.84 5.05 -20.42
N LEU A 44 -12.02 5.72 -19.28
CA LEU A 44 -10.98 5.91 -18.26
C LEU A 44 -10.79 4.70 -17.35
N TYR A 45 -11.75 3.77 -17.29
CA TYR A 45 -11.67 2.63 -16.36
C TYR A 45 -10.44 1.75 -16.57
N ARG A 46 -9.95 1.66 -17.81
CA ARG A 46 -8.79 0.87 -18.18
C ARG A 46 -7.55 1.71 -18.48
N LYS A 47 -7.62 3.01 -18.26
CA LYS A 47 -6.47 3.88 -18.51
C LYS A 47 -5.31 3.50 -17.59
N GLU A 48 -4.15 3.27 -18.17
CA GLU A 48 -2.92 3.08 -17.42
C GLU A 48 -2.52 4.42 -16.78
N LEU A 49 -2.30 4.39 -15.47
CA LEU A 49 -1.81 5.52 -14.71
C LEU A 49 -0.34 5.30 -14.38
N THR A 50 0.45 6.34 -14.55
CA THR A 50 1.89 6.26 -14.25
C THR A 50 2.17 6.19 -12.76
N ASP A 51 1.33 6.83 -11.98
CA ASP A 51 1.38 6.79 -10.53
C ASP A 51 0.06 7.33 -9.93
N TYR A 52 -0.18 7.02 -8.65
CA TYR A 52 -1.29 7.55 -7.85
C TYR A 52 -0.73 8.62 -6.89
N LEU A 53 -0.42 9.79 -7.43
CA LEU A 53 0.05 10.93 -6.64
C LEU A 53 -1.07 11.96 -6.48
N GLN A 54 -1.34 12.35 -5.24
CA GLN A 54 -2.25 13.47 -4.98
C GLN A 54 -1.63 14.77 -5.46
N GLN A 55 -2.40 15.51 -6.26
CA GLN A 55 -2.00 16.82 -6.79
C GLN A 55 -3.17 17.79 -6.71
N PRO A 56 -2.88 19.10 -6.60
CA PRO A 56 -3.91 20.13 -6.73
C PRO A 56 -4.64 20.02 -8.07
N LEU A 57 -5.93 20.37 -8.09
CA LEU A 57 -6.74 20.39 -9.31
C LEU A 57 -6.64 21.71 -10.07
N ASP A 58 -5.94 22.68 -9.51
CA ASP A 58 -5.80 24.01 -10.09
C ASP A 58 -5.03 23.94 -11.40
N GLY A 59 -5.57 24.58 -12.43
CA GLY A 59 -5.00 24.58 -13.77
C GLY A 59 -5.29 23.32 -14.62
N LEU A 60 -5.89 22.27 -14.01
CA LEU A 60 -6.31 21.08 -14.77
C LEU A 60 -7.71 21.27 -15.33
N THR A 61 -7.93 20.85 -16.58
CA THR A 61 -9.19 20.93 -17.31
C THR A 61 -9.54 19.62 -17.99
N GLY A 62 -10.81 19.45 -18.36
CA GLY A 62 -11.29 18.28 -19.10
C GLY A 62 -10.92 16.96 -18.42
N GLU A 63 -10.51 15.98 -19.23
CA GLU A 63 -10.18 14.62 -18.78
C GLU A 63 -9.09 14.58 -17.71
N GLN A 64 -8.08 15.44 -17.82
CA GLN A 64 -6.99 15.48 -16.82
C GLN A 64 -7.51 15.82 -15.43
N ARG A 65 -8.45 16.73 -15.34
CA ARG A 65 -9.09 17.10 -14.07
C ARG A 65 -9.90 15.95 -13.47
N ILE A 66 -10.65 15.23 -14.32
CA ILE A 66 -11.42 14.03 -13.92
C ILE A 66 -10.50 12.96 -13.35
N ILE A 67 -9.45 12.61 -14.09
CA ILE A 67 -8.47 11.61 -13.66
C ILE A 67 -7.83 12.01 -12.33
N GLN A 68 -7.32 13.24 -12.23
CA GLN A 68 -6.64 13.68 -11.02
C GLN A 68 -7.58 13.75 -9.81
N HIS A 69 -8.84 14.14 -10.02
CA HIS A 69 -9.84 14.10 -8.95
C HIS A 69 -10.07 12.67 -8.46
N ALA A 70 -10.29 11.73 -9.38
CA ALA A 70 -10.47 10.31 -9.05
C ALA A 70 -9.23 9.74 -8.35
N VAL A 71 -8.01 10.07 -8.81
CA VAL A 71 -6.75 9.68 -8.17
C VAL A 71 -6.68 10.23 -6.75
N ASN A 72 -6.94 11.51 -6.53
CA ASN A 72 -6.88 12.12 -5.20
C ASN A 72 -7.84 11.42 -4.22
N LYS A 73 -9.06 11.12 -4.65
CA LYS A 73 -10.06 10.40 -3.84
C LYS A 73 -9.63 8.95 -3.55
N THR A 74 -9.10 8.28 -4.57
CA THR A 74 -8.58 6.90 -4.42
C THR A 74 -7.45 6.84 -3.42
N VAL A 75 -6.46 7.72 -3.53
CA VAL A 75 -5.32 7.76 -2.59
C VAL A 75 -5.79 8.03 -1.16
N ALA A 76 -6.72 8.95 -0.96
CA ALA A 76 -7.29 9.22 0.35
C ALA A 76 -7.99 7.97 0.94
N ARG A 77 -8.77 7.24 0.13
CA ARG A 77 -9.43 6.00 0.53
C ARG A 77 -8.43 4.91 0.88
N VAL A 78 -7.39 4.73 0.06
CA VAL A 78 -6.31 3.76 0.32
C VAL A 78 -5.58 4.11 1.62
N HIS A 79 -5.26 5.39 1.83
CA HIS A 79 -4.62 5.85 3.06
C HIS A 79 -5.44 5.49 4.31
N GLN A 80 -6.74 5.83 4.31
CA GLN A 80 -7.65 5.47 5.40
C GLN A 80 -7.73 3.97 5.63
N SER A 81 -7.72 3.17 4.56
CA SER A 81 -7.73 1.72 4.65
C SER A 81 -6.45 1.16 5.27
N MET A 82 -5.29 1.76 4.97
CA MET A 82 -4.01 1.35 5.57
C MET A 82 -3.94 1.76 7.04
N GLU A 83 -4.42 2.94 7.40
CA GLU A 83 -4.55 3.36 8.81
C GLU A 83 -5.46 2.41 9.60
N ALA A 84 -6.64 2.10 9.05
CA ALA A 84 -7.58 1.18 9.67
C ALA A 84 -6.99 -0.24 9.80
N PHE A 85 -6.28 -0.71 8.79
CA PHE A 85 -5.61 -2.00 8.80
C PHE A 85 -4.57 -2.08 9.94
N ILE A 86 -3.66 -1.12 10.03
CA ILE A 86 -2.65 -1.07 11.09
C ILE A 86 -3.31 -0.97 12.46
N HIS A 87 -4.32 -0.10 12.62
CA HIS A 87 -5.06 0.05 13.87
C HIS A 87 -5.71 -1.26 14.29
N ASN A 88 -6.43 -1.93 13.39
CA ASN A 88 -7.11 -3.17 13.67
C ASN A 88 -6.14 -4.30 14.04
N MET A 89 -4.98 -4.39 13.39
CA MET A 89 -3.97 -5.40 13.73
C MET A 89 -3.39 -5.22 15.13
N ASN A 90 -3.49 -4.04 15.73
CA ASN A 90 -2.99 -3.74 17.06
C ASN A 90 -4.08 -3.74 18.14
N THR A 91 -5.35 -3.66 17.78
CA THR A 91 -6.47 -3.53 18.70
C THR A 91 -7.39 -4.75 18.75
N ILE A 92 -7.47 -5.52 17.66
CA ILE A 92 -8.31 -6.71 17.61
C ILE A 92 -7.60 -7.86 18.35
N HIS A 93 -8.26 -8.41 19.36
CA HIS A 93 -7.78 -9.55 20.11
C HIS A 93 -8.32 -10.87 19.54
N SER A 94 -7.50 -11.91 19.57
CA SER A 94 -7.86 -13.29 19.26
C SER A 94 -7.59 -14.21 20.45
N ARG A 95 -8.03 -15.48 20.39
CA ARG A 95 -7.81 -16.49 21.42
C ARG A 95 -8.22 -16.04 22.83
N GLY A 96 -9.51 -15.99 23.06
CA GLY A 96 -10.05 -15.69 24.39
C GLY A 96 -9.86 -14.24 24.84
N GLY A 97 -9.62 -13.32 23.91
CA GLY A 97 -9.57 -11.89 24.18
C GLY A 97 -8.25 -11.34 24.72
N ASN A 98 -7.21 -12.17 24.88
CA ASN A 98 -5.97 -11.75 25.54
C ASN A 98 -4.73 -11.69 24.60
N GLN A 99 -4.86 -12.09 23.34
CA GLN A 99 -3.73 -12.06 22.38
C GLN A 99 -4.06 -11.20 21.17
N VAL A 100 -3.15 -10.29 20.85
CA VAL A 100 -3.18 -9.56 19.58
C VAL A 100 -2.88 -10.53 18.43
N VAL A 101 -3.50 -10.30 17.27
CA VAL A 101 -3.31 -11.14 16.07
C VAL A 101 -1.86 -11.06 15.59
N PHE A 102 -1.11 -12.16 15.75
CA PHE A 102 0.25 -12.23 15.19
C PHE A 102 0.18 -12.28 13.67
N SER A 103 0.64 -11.25 13.03
CA SER A 103 0.55 -11.08 11.58
C SER A 103 1.82 -10.50 11.00
N SER A 104 2.15 -10.92 9.77
CA SER A 104 3.23 -10.34 8.99
C SER A 104 2.80 -10.08 7.55
N ILE A 105 3.37 -9.07 6.94
CA ILE A 105 3.15 -8.72 5.54
C ILE A 105 4.48 -8.47 4.85
N ASN A 106 4.61 -8.97 3.62
CA ASN A 106 5.77 -8.74 2.77
C ASN A 106 5.34 -7.93 1.56
N TYR A 107 6.15 -6.96 1.16
CA TYR A 107 5.88 -6.07 0.04
C TYR A 107 7.16 -5.43 -0.51
N GLY A 108 7.05 -4.62 -1.55
CA GLY A 108 8.17 -3.85 -2.12
C GLY A 108 8.53 -4.23 -3.55
N THR A 109 7.99 -5.32 -4.08
CA THR A 109 8.32 -5.84 -5.42
C THR A 109 7.32 -5.48 -6.51
N ASP A 110 6.11 -5.06 -6.18
CA ASP A 110 5.14 -4.64 -7.18
C ASP A 110 5.48 -3.23 -7.70
N THR A 111 5.72 -3.16 -9.01
CA THR A 111 6.06 -1.93 -9.73
C THR A 111 4.86 -1.29 -10.43
N SER A 112 3.68 -1.90 -10.37
CA SER A 112 2.46 -1.30 -10.90
C SER A 112 2.10 -0.01 -10.15
N ALA A 113 1.42 0.91 -10.81
CA ALA A 113 0.99 2.14 -10.17
C ALA A 113 0.10 1.88 -8.95
N GLU A 114 -0.77 0.88 -9.04
CA GLU A 114 -1.65 0.43 -7.96
C GLU A 114 -0.88 -0.14 -6.77
N GLY A 115 0.05 -1.07 -7.02
CA GLY A 115 0.88 -1.67 -5.98
C GLY A 115 1.77 -0.64 -5.30
N ARG A 116 2.33 0.30 -6.05
CA ARG A 116 3.10 1.44 -5.53
C ARG A 116 2.25 2.35 -4.63
N CYS A 117 0.99 2.55 -4.98
CA CYS A 117 0.04 3.29 -4.13
C CYS A 117 -0.14 2.60 -2.77
N ILE A 118 -0.37 1.29 -2.75
CA ILE A 118 -0.48 0.50 -1.52
C ILE A 118 0.78 0.65 -0.66
N ILE A 119 1.96 0.45 -1.25
CA ILE A 119 3.24 0.55 -0.54
C ILE A 119 3.41 1.94 0.08
N ARG A 120 3.17 2.99 -0.70
CA ARG A 120 3.33 4.38 -0.26
C ARG A 120 2.41 4.72 0.91
N GLU A 121 1.15 4.41 0.79
CA GLU A 121 0.17 4.76 1.81
C GLU A 121 0.31 3.90 3.07
N LEU A 122 0.72 2.63 2.94
CA LEU A 122 1.10 1.78 4.06
C LEU A 122 2.31 2.37 4.83
N LEU A 123 3.36 2.78 4.12
CA LEU A 123 4.54 3.38 4.72
C LEU A 123 4.23 4.71 5.41
N LYS A 124 3.40 5.56 4.81
CA LYS A 124 2.94 6.81 5.42
C LYS A 124 2.15 6.55 6.70
N SER A 125 1.20 5.62 6.67
CA SER A 125 0.39 5.25 7.83
C SER A 125 1.26 4.67 8.95
N THR A 126 2.23 3.83 8.61
CA THR A 126 3.22 3.30 9.56
C THR A 126 4.05 4.42 10.19
N TYR A 127 4.48 5.40 9.37
CA TYR A 127 5.26 6.55 9.85
C TYR A 127 4.47 7.42 10.83
N GLN A 128 3.19 7.63 10.59
CA GLN A 128 2.31 8.38 11.48
C GLN A 128 2.12 7.66 12.83
N GLY A 129 2.02 6.34 12.80
CA GLY A 129 1.78 5.51 13.97
C GLY A 129 0.30 5.36 14.30
N VAL A 130 0.01 4.74 15.46
CA VAL A 130 -1.35 4.49 15.97
C VAL A 130 -1.66 5.40 17.17
N GLY A 131 -2.94 5.67 17.40
CA GLY A 131 -3.38 6.49 18.52
C GLY A 131 -2.72 7.87 18.53
N ASN A 132 -1.96 8.18 19.57
CA ASN A 132 -1.24 9.44 19.74
C ASN A 132 0.13 9.47 19.03
N GLY A 133 0.33 8.66 18.00
CA GLY A 133 1.58 8.56 17.25
C GLY A 133 2.53 7.49 17.80
N GLU A 134 2.02 6.51 18.51
CA GLU A 134 2.78 5.36 19.01
C GLU A 134 3.19 4.43 17.87
N THR A 135 4.29 3.69 18.06
CA THR A 135 4.73 2.70 17.08
C THR A 135 3.82 1.48 17.12
N ALA A 136 3.22 1.11 15.99
CA ALA A 136 2.46 -0.12 15.86
C ALA A 136 3.39 -1.34 15.99
N ILE A 137 2.92 -2.40 16.69
CA ILE A 137 3.67 -3.65 16.85
C ILE A 137 3.37 -4.59 15.67
N PHE A 138 2.11 -4.64 15.23
CA PHE A 138 1.62 -5.49 14.14
C PHE A 138 0.97 -4.65 13.01
N PRO A 139 0.99 -5.16 11.78
CA PRO A 139 1.69 -6.36 11.33
C PRO A 139 3.21 -6.16 11.32
N ILE A 140 3.97 -7.23 11.50
CA ILE A 140 5.39 -7.23 11.19
C ILE A 140 5.53 -6.99 9.69
N GLN A 141 6.33 -5.99 9.32
CA GLN A 141 6.47 -5.56 7.93
C GLN A 141 7.84 -5.95 7.40
N ILE A 142 7.88 -6.57 6.22
CA ILE A 142 9.10 -7.00 5.55
C ILE A 142 9.13 -6.41 4.14
N TRP A 143 10.10 -5.52 3.90
CA TRP A 143 10.41 -5.00 2.58
C TRP A 143 11.27 -6.00 1.81
N LYS A 144 10.78 -6.45 0.66
CA LYS A 144 11.55 -7.30 -0.26
C LYS A 144 12.39 -6.43 -1.19
N LYS A 145 13.70 -6.43 -0.99
CA LYS A 145 14.66 -5.73 -1.84
C LYS A 145 15.11 -6.62 -2.98
N LYS A 146 15.04 -6.14 -4.24
CA LYS A 146 15.39 -6.90 -5.44
C LYS A 146 16.07 -5.99 -6.46
N ARG A 147 17.12 -6.53 -7.13
CA ARG A 147 17.77 -5.86 -8.26
C ARG A 147 16.77 -5.63 -9.41
N GLY A 148 16.88 -4.48 -10.09
CA GLY A 148 15.96 -4.07 -11.15
C GLY A 148 14.59 -3.60 -10.67
N VAL A 149 14.33 -3.62 -9.36
CA VAL A 149 13.06 -3.19 -8.75
C VAL A 149 13.26 -2.04 -7.76
N SER A 150 14.19 -2.20 -6.80
CA SER A 150 14.37 -1.24 -5.71
C SER A 150 15.82 -1.11 -5.23
N TYR A 151 16.80 -1.50 -6.05
CA TYR A 151 18.21 -1.57 -5.67
C TYR A 151 18.99 -0.31 -6.04
N LEU A 152 18.82 0.19 -7.27
CA LEU A 152 19.52 1.33 -7.85
C LEU A 152 18.60 2.52 -8.01
N PRO A 153 19.14 3.76 -8.07
CA PRO A 153 18.35 4.98 -8.21
C PRO A 153 17.40 5.00 -9.43
N GLU A 154 17.76 4.31 -10.51
CA GLU A 154 16.94 4.16 -11.71
C GLU A 154 15.80 3.14 -11.60
N ASP A 155 15.81 2.30 -10.56
CA ASP A 155 14.78 1.30 -10.35
C ASP A 155 13.44 1.93 -9.96
N ARG A 156 12.36 1.35 -10.48
CA ARG A 156 10.99 1.89 -10.36
C ARG A 156 10.55 2.13 -8.90
N ASN A 157 10.93 1.25 -7.98
CA ASN A 157 10.56 1.33 -6.56
C ASN A 157 11.67 1.88 -5.65
N TYR A 158 12.70 2.50 -6.22
CA TYR A 158 13.79 3.05 -5.43
C TYR A 158 13.34 4.19 -4.50
N ASP A 159 12.46 5.07 -4.98
CA ASP A 159 11.86 6.15 -4.20
C ASP A 159 11.08 5.62 -2.98
N LEU A 160 10.33 4.52 -3.18
CA LEU A 160 9.62 3.84 -2.10
C LEU A 160 10.57 3.12 -1.14
N TYR A 161 11.68 2.57 -1.63
CA TYR A 161 12.74 2.03 -0.78
C TYR A 161 13.35 3.11 0.12
N GLN A 162 13.62 4.30 -0.41
CA GLN A 162 14.09 5.43 0.39
C GLN A 162 13.06 5.83 1.46
N LEU A 163 11.78 5.85 1.10
CA LEU A 163 10.70 6.09 2.07
C LEU A 163 10.67 4.99 3.14
N ALA A 164 10.82 3.73 2.76
CA ALA A 164 10.89 2.60 3.70
C ALA A 164 12.06 2.76 4.70
N CYS A 165 13.23 3.15 4.24
CA CYS A 165 14.38 3.45 5.10
C CYS A 165 14.07 4.57 6.11
N LYS A 166 13.41 5.63 5.67
CA LYS A 166 12.99 6.74 6.53
C LYS A 166 11.99 6.27 7.59
N VAL A 167 11.05 5.43 7.22
CA VAL A 167 10.05 4.86 8.14
C VAL A 167 10.72 3.97 9.17
N THR A 168 11.63 3.08 8.73
CA THR A 168 12.38 2.19 9.63
C THR A 168 13.21 2.95 10.63
N ALA A 169 13.85 4.05 10.24
CA ALA A 169 14.64 4.89 11.14
C ALA A 169 13.82 5.49 12.29
N ARG A 170 12.51 5.64 12.11
CA ARG A 170 11.60 6.17 13.13
C ARG A 170 10.81 5.09 13.88
N ARG A 171 10.41 4.02 13.18
CA ARG A 171 9.41 3.06 13.64
C ARG A 171 9.93 1.64 13.83
N PHE A 172 11.19 1.39 13.46
CA PHE A 172 11.82 0.06 13.45
C PHE A 172 11.21 -0.93 12.45
N PHE A 173 10.25 -0.51 11.63
CA PHE A 173 9.65 -1.23 10.51
C PHE A 173 9.66 -0.37 9.25
N PRO A 174 9.68 -0.98 8.05
CA PRO A 174 9.82 -2.42 7.76
C PRO A 174 11.23 -2.97 8.02
N ASN A 175 11.34 -4.29 8.25
CA ASN A 175 12.58 -5.04 8.12
C ASN A 175 12.89 -5.26 6.63
N PHE A 176 14.16 -5.53 6.28
CA PHE A 176 14.57 -5.68 4.89
C PHE A 176 15.02 -7.11 4.60
N LEU A 177 14.46 -7.71 3.54
CA LEU A 177 14.84 -9.00 2.99
C LEU A 177 15.45 -8.79 1.61
N ASN A 178 16.72 -9.17 1.45
CA ASN A 178 17.40 -9.13 0.15
C ASN A 178 17.11 -10.42 -0.61
N LEU A 179 16.29 -10.35 -1.67
CA LEU A 179 15.93 -11.50 -2.49
C LEU A 179 17.09 -11.98 -3.38
N ASP A 180 18.11 -11.15 -3.61
CA ASP A 180 19.26 -11.52 -4.44
C ASP A 180 20.38 -12.20 -3.64
N ALA A 181 20.24 -12.32 -2.33
CA ALA A 181 21.19 -13.06 -1.52
C ALA A 181 21.03 -14.57 -1.77
N THR A 182 22.15 -15.27 -1.95
CA THR A 182 22.18 -16.69 -2.34
C THR A 182 21.38 -17.59 -1.40
N PHE A 183 21.40 -17.31 -0.11
CA PHE A 183 20.64 -18.08 0.89
C PHE A 183 19.13 -17.80 0.88
N ASN A 184 18.67 -16.80 0.13
CA ASN A 184 17.24 -16.49 -0.08
C ASN A 184 16.73 -16.95 -1.45
N GLN A 185 17.61 -17.48 -2.30
CA GLN A 185 17.23 -18.07 -3.57
C GLN A 185 16.94 -19.55 -3.31
N SER A 186 15.72 -19.99 -3.62
CA SER A 186 15.43 -21.43 -3.64
C SER A 186 16.31 -22.08 -4.70
N GLU A 187 17.00 -23.14 -4.32
CA GLU A 187 17.57 -24.07 -5.29
C GLU A 187 16.38 -24.81 -5.92
N ASP A 188 15.97 -24.38 -7.12
CA ASP A 188 15.05 -25.12 -7.99
C ASP A 188 15.83 -26.14 -8.81
#